data_3106660eadd0f8b8e38b7439b7bfdb8d
#
_entry.id   3106660eadd0f8b8e38b7439b7bfdb8d
#
_cell.length_a   1.000
_cell.length_b   1.000
_cell.length_c   1.000
_cell.angle_alpha   90.00
_cell.angle_beta   90.00
_cell.angle_gamma   90.00
#
_symmetry.space_group_name_H-M   'P 1'
#
loop_
_entity.id
_entity.type
_entity.pdbx_description
1 polymer ?
#
loop_
_entity_poly.entity_id
_entity_poly.type
_entity_poly.pdbx_seq_one_letter_code
_entity_poly.pdbx_strand_id
1 'polypeptide(L)'
;MNFQLVRRKPIFLGFLVAAIAIGVSVRMFGGDVSKQAQPKQASFQIRNEFKVQPPKGSKTVRMWFAVPQEDAVSVVREFRVTADFPIQYFRDDWGNRVGYAEINAPAEGPIAIQEEFGLTRTEIRNSIDPAKTRPLTDQERAALFAYLQPSTHVIVNDQIKSLSASIVGGETNPILAARKIYNWTLENVDYWVKDPDHLKASPVGSTEYCLRTKTGNCTDFHSLFASLAMSAGIPTRMVYGSLLKPSLNGVQIDGSYHCWIYFFAPNYGWLPLDVSLANIYGKEFPVTDKNKKLVELTTATGYKGLDPSKVNYYFGNLDERRVTWSTGRDLIMQPPQQDGPVNALAKIYVEIDGKQSTDWTRELTYTEVTK
;
A
#
# COMPACT_ATOMS: atom_id res chain seq x y z
N MET A 1 -30.08 28.59 21.53
CA MET A 1 -28.98 28.02 22.33
C MET A 1 -27.77 27.95 21.40
N ASN A 2 -26.87 28.96 21.51
CA ASN A 2 -25.75 29.15 20.57
C ASN A 2 -24.55 28.28 20.99
N PHE A 3 -24.12 27.36 20.17
CA PHE A 3 -22.84 26.66 20.33
C PHE A 3 -21.75 27.42 19.54
N GLN A 4 -20.83 28.04 20.23
CA GLN A 4 -19.62 28.63 19.65
C GLN A 4 -18.60 27.54 19.37
N LEU A 5 -18.14 27.47 18.14
CA LEU A 5 -17.00 26.65 17.70
C LEU A 5 -15.70 27.31 18.20
N VAL A 6 -14.99 26.59 19.07
CA VAL A 6 -13.62 26.98 19.49
C VAL A 6 -12.63 26.46 18.44
N ARG A 7 -12.11 27.37 17.62
CA ARG A 7 -10.97 27.12 16.72
C ARG A 7 -9.67 27.03 17.54
N ARG A 8 -9.05 25.86 17.57
CA ARG A 8 -7.68 25.70 18.08
C ARG A 8 -6.68 26.00 16.97
N LYS A 9 -5.78 26.96 17.19
CA LYS A 9 -4.64 27.27 16.31
C LYS A 9 -3.52 26.23 16.53
N PRO A 10 -2.79 25.81 15.49
CA PRO A 10 -1.60 24.98 15.67
C PRO A 10 -0.44 25.83 16.23
N ILE A 11 0.20 25.33 17.28
CA ILE A 11 1.44 25.89 17.84
C ILE A 11 2.60 25.27 17.06
N PHE A 12 3.29 26.09 16.26
CA PHE A 12 4.58 25.75 15.66
C PHE A 12 5.67 25.93 16.72
N LEU A 13 6.26 24.83 17.17
CA LEU A 13 7.46 24.85 18.01
C LEU A 13 8.69 24.64 17.10
N GLY A 14 9.37 25.73 16.76
CA GLY A 14 10.62 25.70 16.03
C GLY A 14 11.76 25.25 16.95
N PHE A 15 12.42 24.14 16.65
CA PHE A 15 13.67 23.74 17.30
C PHE A 15 14.86 24.31 16.53
N LEU A 16 15.56 25.22 17.19
CA LEU A 16 16.87 25.75 16.76
C LEU A 16 17.93 24.72 17.16
N VAL A 17 18.56 24.06 16.20
CA VAL A 17 19.71 23.15 16.49
C VAL A 17 20.99 23.96 16.39
N ALA A 18 21.61 24.22 17.55
CA ALA A 18 22.97 24.77 17.64
C ALA A 18 23.99 23.62 17.49
N ALA A 19 24.78 23.67 16.43
CA ALA A 19 25.89 22.72 16.22
C ALA A 19 27.07 23.13 17.09
N ILE A 20 27.40 22.32 18.10
CA ILE A 20 28.66 22.41 18.85
C ILE A 20 29.59 21.34 18.29
N ALA A 21 30.65 21.78 17.60
CA ALA A 21 31.73 20.91 17.15
C ALA A 21 32.68 20.63 18.32
N ILE A 22 32.64 19.40 18.86
CA ILE A 22 33.67 18.90 19.77
C ILE A 22 34.48 17.88 18.99
N GLY A 23 35.73 18.24 18.68
CA GLY A 23 36.71 17.33 18.08
C GLY A 23 37.21 16.35 19.15
N VAL A 24 36.85 15.07 18.99
CA VAL A 24 37.47 13.96 19.73
C VAL A 24 38.13 13.04 18.70
N SER A 25 39.48 13.00 18.76
CA SER A 25 40.29 12.04 18.03
C SER A 25 40.13 10.65 18.65
N VAL A 26 39.35 9.77 18.01
CA VAL A 26 39.29 8.35 18.39
C VAL A 26 40.15 7.54 17.42
N ARG A 27 41.14 6.85 17.96
CA ARG A 27 42.00 5.88 17.25
C ARG A 27 41.12 4.76 16.67
N MET A 28 41.30 4.50 15.39
CA MET A 28 40.73 3.36 14.69
C MET A 28 41.23 2.05 15.23
N PHE A 29 40.36 1.24 15.81
CA PHE A 29 40.49 -0.20 15.79
C PHE A 29 39.70 -0.68 14.59
N GLY A 30 40.37 -1.21 13.58
CA GLY A 30 39.79 -1.75 12.36
C GLY A 30 38.99 -3.02 12.66
N GLY A 31 37.68 -2.88 12.75
CA GLY A 31 36.72 -3.96 12.57
C GLY A 31 36.05 -3.71 11.24
N ASP A 32 36.03 -4.70 10.35
CA ASP A 32 35.35 -4.67 9.06
C ASP A 32 33.88 -4.33 9.28
N VAL A 33 33.51 -3.05 9.13
CA VAL A 33 32.15 -2.64 8.99
C VAL A 33 31.77 -3.10 7.60
N SER A 34 31.08 -4.24 7.49
CA SER A 34 30.47 -4.70 6.26
C SER A 34 29.73 -3.51 5.62
N LYS A 35 30.21 -3.04 4.47
CA LYS A 35 29.59 -1.92 3.75
C LYS A 35 28.14 -2.29 3.47
N GLN A 36 27.23 -1.79 4.27
CA GLN A 36 25.81 -1.96 4.04
C GLN A 36 25.53 -1.40 2.64
N ALA A 37 25.06 -2.25 1.73
CA ALA A 37 24.81 -1.83 0.35
C ALA A 37 23.86 -0.61 0.35
N GLN A 38 24.24 0.43 -0.38
CA GLN A 38 23.42 1.64 -0.50
C GLN A 38 22.03 1.29 -1.02
N PRO A 39 20.96 1.92 -0.50
CA PRO A 39 19.61 1.73 -1.02
C PRO A 39 19.57 2.01 -2.51
N LYS A 40 18.91 1.14 -3.27
CA LYS A 40 18.70 1.32 -4.70
C LYS A 40 17.74 2.48 -4.95
N GLN A 41 17.84 3.07 -6.13
CA GLN A 41 16.93 4.11 -6.59
C GLN A 41 16.57 3.84 -8.05
N ALA A 42 15.30 4.05 -8.40
CA ALA A 42 14.82 4.01 -9.77
C ALA A 42 13.96 5.24 -10.08
N SER A 43 13.99 5.67 -11.34
CA SER A 43 13.20 6.80 -11.82
C SER A 43 12.36 6.37 -13.03
N PHE A 44 11.14 6.90 -13.11
CA PHE A 44 10.14 6.51 -14.10
C PHE A 44 9.41 7.74 -14.62
N GLN A 45 9.07 7.74 -15.91
CA GLN A 45 8.01 8.56 -16.48
C GLN A 45 6.76 7.69 -16.58
N ILE A 46 5.67 8.16 -16.01
CA ILE A 46 4.43 7.37 -15.87
C ILE A 46 3.30 8.12 -16.56
N ARG A 47 2.53 7.39 -17.36
CA ARG A 47 1.25 7.82 -17.92
C ARG A 47 0.15 6.90 -17.42
N ASN A 48 -0.91 7.51 -16.89
CA ASN A 48 -2.08 6.84 -16.35
C ASN A 48 -3.33 7.49 -16.94
N GLU A 49 -4.13 6.73 -17.67
CA GLU A 49 -5.33 7.22 -18.34
C GLU A 49 -6.55 6.43 -17.88
N PHE A 50 -7.61 7.14 -17.50
CA PHE A 50 -8.93 6.57 -17.22
C PHE A 50 -9.91 7.01 -18.30
N LYS A 51 -10.76 6.09 -18.78
CA LYS A 51 -11.88 6.38 -19.66
C LYS A 51 -13.15 5.82 -19.01
N VAL A 52 -14.08 6.72 -18.71
CA VAL A 52 -15.41 6.40 -18.14
C VAL A 52 -16.41 6.47 -19.25
N GLN A 53 -17.30 5.49 -19.34
CA GLN A 53 -18.35 5.43 -20.37
C GLN A 53 -19.73 5.59 -19.70
N PRO A 54 -20.26 6.83 -19.56
CA PRO A 54 -21.58 7.02 -18.99
C PRO A 54 -22.66 6.51 -19.94
N PRO A 55 -23.72 5.89 -19.44
CA PRO A 55 -24.93 5.61 -20.23
C PRO A 55 -25.54 6.89 -20.82
N LYS A 56 -26.15 6.77 -21.99
CA LYS A 56 -26.86 7.89 -22.60
C LYS A 56 -27.96 8.43 -21.68
N GLY A 57 -27.99 9.75 -21.51
CA GLY A 57 -28.96 10.45 -20.67
C GLY A 57 -28.63 10.46 -19.17
N SER A 58 -27.41 10.06 -18.77
CA SER A 58 -26.89 10.26 -17.41
C SER A 58 -26.96 11.73 -17.01
N LYS A 59 -27.39 12.02 -15.78
CA LYS A 59 -27.56 13.39 -15.28
C LYS A 59 -26.29 13.92 -14.65
N THR A 60 -25.58 13.06 -13.90
CA THR A 60 -24.37 13.45 -13.17
C THR A 60 -23.36 12.32 -13.19
N VAL A 61 -22.12 12.66 -13.48
CA VAL A 61 -20.95 11.75 -13.33
C VAL A 61 -20.00 12.37 -12.31
N ARG A 62 -19.70 11.64 -11.25
CA ARG A 62 -18.72 12.01 -10.22
C ARG A 62 -17.59 11.02 -10.23
N MET A 63 -16.37 11.51 -10.23
CA MET A 63 -15.17 10.71 -10.36
C MET A 63 -14.16 11.11 -9.30
N TRP A 64 -13.69 10.14 -8.52
CA TRP A 64 -12.53 10.28 -7.63
C TRP A 64 -11.43 9.36 -8.15
N PHE A 65 -10.30 9.91 -8.46
CA PHE A 65 -9.19 9.13 -9.01
C PHE A 65 -7.94 9.25 -8.14
N ALA A 66 -7.23 8.12 -8.05
CA ALA A 66 -5.99 8.04 -7.32
C ALA A 66 -4.90 8.81 -8.07
N VAL A 67 -4.25 9.75 -7.40
CA VAL A 67 -3.05 10.43 -7.88
C VAL A 67 -1.81 9.85 -7.19
N PRO A 68 -0.60 9.98 -7.77
CA PRO A 68 0.61 9.48 -7.12
C PRO A 68 0.83 10.17 -5.76
N GLN A 69 1.11 9.35 -4.74
CA GLN A 69 1.42 9.85 -3.40
C GLN A 69 2.94 10.03 -3.23
N GLU A 70 3.32 11.09 -2.52
CA GLU A 70 4.69 11.35 -2.11
C GLU A 70 4.92 10.93 -0.66
N ASP A 71 6.12 10.44 -0.39
CA ASP A 71 6.59 10.12 0.95
C ASP A 71 8.11 10.34 1.05
N ALA A 72 8.73 9.94 2.17
CA ALA A 72 10.17 10.11 2.39
C ALA A 72 11.06 9.39 1.37
N VAL A 73 10.51 8.40 0.64
CA VAL A 73 11.24 7.58 -0.35
C VAL A 73 10.68 7.71 -1.77
N SER A 74 9.61 8.48 -1.96
CA SER A 74 8.91 8.67 -3.25
C SER A 74 8.75 10.15 -3.54
N VAL A 75 9.41 10.63 -4.59
CA VAL A 75 9.34 12.02 -5.07
C VAL A 75 8.62 12.04 -6.41
N VAL A 76 7.51 12.77 -6.49
CA VAL A 76 6.75 12.99 -7.72
C VAL A 76 7.16 14.32 -8.33
N ARG A 77 7.40 14.34 -9.63
CA ARG A 77 7.80 15.54 -10.38
C ARG A 77 6.89 15.76 -11.58
N GLU A 78 6.71 17.00 -11.94
CA GLU A 78 5.99 17.41 -13.16
C GLU A 78 4.61 16.77 -13.30
N PHE A 79 3.91 16.59 -12.17
CA PHE A 79 2.56 16.01 -12.19
C PHE A 79 1.60 16.92 -12.95
N ARG A 80 1.00 16.38 -13.99
CA ARG A 80 0.02 17.04 -14.87
C ARG A 80 -1.20 16.17 -15.04
N VAL A 81 -2.37 16.80 -15.10
CA VAL A 81 -3.63 16.14 -15.45
C VAL A 81 -4.24 16.84 -16.65
N THR A 82 -4.61 16.09 -17.65
CA THR A 82 -5.33 16.55 -18.85
C THR A 82 -6.74 15.99 -18.81
N ALA A 83 -7.72 16.88 -18.89
CA ALA A 83 -9.14 16.57 -18.95
C ALA A 83 -9.89 17.77 -19.57
N ASP A 84 -11.04 17.54 -20.20
CA ASP A 84 -11.89 18.58 -20.82
C ASP A 84 -12.84 19.27 -19.80
N PHE A 85 -12.60 19.07 -18.51
CA PHE A 85 -13.41 19.60 -17.40
C PHE A 85 -12.52 19.95 -16.21
N PRO A 86 -13.02 20.80 -15.26
CA PRO A 86 -12.26 21.18 -14.08
C PRO A 86 -11.95 20.00 -13.16
N ILE A 87 -10.71 19.93 -12.69
CA ILE A 87 -10.24 18.96 -11.68
C ILE A 87 -10.01 19.70 -10.36
N GLN A 88 -10.49 19.10 -9.27
CA GLN A 88 -10.23 19.53 -7.90
C GLN A 88 -9.39 18.48 -7.18
N TYR A 89 -8.68 18.89 -6.13
CA TYR A 89 -7.87 17.97 -5.33
C TYR A 89 -8.23 18.13 -3.86
N PHE A 90 -8.42 16.99 -3.21
CA PHE A 90 -8.75 16.91 -1.80
C PHE A 90 -7.78 15.98 -1.07
N ARG A 91 -7.82 16.02 0.25
CA ARG A 91 -7.19 15.00 1.10
C ARG A 91 -8.27 14.31 1.90
N ASP A 92 -8.20 12.97 1.93
CA ASP A 92 -9.03 12.16 2.80
C ASP A 92 -8.45 12.08 4.23
N ASP A 93 -9.14 11.36 5.12
CA ASP A 93 -8.73 11.22 6.53
C ASP A 93 -7.43 10.40 6.71
N TRP A 94 -7.03 9.64 5.70
CA TRP A 94 -5.74 8.95 5.65
C TRP A 94 -4.60 9.82 5.12
N GLY A 95 -4.91 11.05 4.71
CA GLY A 95 -3.98 12.00 4.12
C GLY A 95 -3.71 11.78 2.63
N ASN A 96 -4.42 10.85 1.98
CA ASN A 96 -4.29 10.65 0.54
C ASN A 96 -4.73 11.90 -0.21
N ARG A 97 -3.90 12.35 -1.15
CA ARG A 97 -4.32 13.32 -2.15
C ARG A 97 -5.16 12.58 -3.20
N VAL A 98 -6.35 13.10 -3.50
CA VAL A 98 -7.32 12.49 -4.43
C VAL A 98 -7.74 13.55 -5.44
N GLY A 99 -7.76 13.20 -6.72
CA GLY A 99 -8.35 14.03 -7.77
C GLY A 99 -9.87 13.81 -7.83
N TYR A 100 -10.61 14.88 -8.06
CA TYR A 100 -12.07 14.86 -8.15
C TYR A 100 -12.58 15.65 -9.35
N ALA A 101 -13.58 15.11 -10.01
CA ALA A 101 -14.37 15.83 -11.01
C ALA A 101 -15.85 15.49 -10.89
N GLU A 102 -16.68 16.48 -11.17
CA GLU A 102 -18.13 16.32 -11.31
C GLU A 102 -18.58 16.95 -12.64
N ILE A 103 -19.34 16.20 -13.40
CA ILE A 103 -19.88 16.61 -14.70
C ILE A 103 -21.40 16.46 -14.67
N ASN A 104 -22.09 17.58 -14.79
CA ASN A 104 -23.54 17.63 -14.89
C ASN A 104 -23.96 17.58 -16.37
N ALA A 105 -24.95 16.75 -16.69
CA ALA A 105 -25.45 16.52 -18.06
C ALA A 105 -24.27 16.23 -19.04
N PRO A 106 -23.51 15.15 -18.83
CA PRO A 106 -22.35 14.86 -19.66
C PRO A 106 -22.77 14.71 -21.14
N ALA A 107 -21.91 15.18 -22.05
CA ALA A 107 -22.06 14.90 -23.47
C ALA A 107 -21.99 13.40 -23.76
N GLU A 108 -22.57 12.95 -24.86
CA GLU A 108 -22.43 11.55 -25.30
C GLU A 108 -20.95 11.24 -25.63
N GLY A 109 -20.47 10.09 -25.18
CA GLY A 109 -19.11 9.62 -25.43
C GLY A 109 -18.30 9.39 -24.17
N PRO A 110 -17.06 8.93 -24.30
CA PRO A 110 -16.18 8.65 -23.19
C PRO A 110 -15.66 9.93 -22.53
N ILE A 111 -15.59 9.92 -21.20
CA ILE A 111 -14.96 10.94 -20.38
C ILE A 111 -13.54 10.48 -20.06
N ALA A 112 -12.51 11.22 -20.46
CA ALA A 112 -11.12 10.86 -20.27
C ALA A 112 -10.44 11.73 -19.21
N ILE A 113 -9.60 11.11 -18.38
CA ILE A 113 -8.66 11.76 -17.45
C ILE A 113 -7.30 11.14 -17.70
N GLN A 114 -6.31 11.95 -18.06
CA GLN A 114 -4.94 11.50 -18.26
C GLN A 114 -4.02 12.17 -17.26
N GLU A 115 -3.22 11.41 -16.56
CA GLU A 115 -2.15 11.83 -15.65
C GLU A 115 -0.78 11.51 -16.26
N GLU A 116 0.15 12.46 -16.15
CA GLU A 116 1.55 12.28 -16.54
C GLU A 116 2.45 12.81 -15.43
N PHE A 117 3.46 12.05 -15.03
CA PHE A 117 4.39 12.46 -13.99
C PHE A 117 5.70 11.67 -14.01
N GLY A 118 6.74 12.32 -13.51
CA GLY A 118 7.99 11.65 -13.14
C GLY A 118 7.90 11.11 -11.71
N LEU A 119 8.39 9.90 -11.47
CA LEU A 119 8.52 9.30 -10.14
C LEU A 119 9.97 8.88 -9.92
N THR A 120 10.55 9.34 -8.82
CA THR A 120 11.82 8.78 -8.32
C THR A 120 11.56 8.12 -6.98
N ARG A 121 11.88 6.82 -6.88
CA ARG A 121 11.70 6.07 -5.64
C ARG A 121 12.99 5.43 -5.17
N THR A 122 13.22 5.51 -3.86
CA THR A 122 14.34 4.89 -3.17
C THR A 122 13.87 3.63 -2.44
N GLU A 123 14.66 2.58 -2.47
CA GLU A 123 14.47 1.35 -1.71
C GLU A 123 14.38 1.65 -0.21
N ILE A 124 13.42 1.06 0.48
CA ILE A 124 13.39 1.08 1.94
C ILE A 124 14.24 -0.09 2.43
N ARG A 125 15.32 0.25 3.15
CA ARG A 125 16.26 -0.72 3.70
C ARG A 125 16.49 -0.45 5.18
N ASN A 126 15.94 -1.32 6.02
CA ASN A 126 16.04 -1.21 7.46
C ASN A 126 17.00 -2.26 8.02
N SER A 127 17.82 -1.88 8.98
CA SER A 127 18.54 -2.80 9.86
C SER A 127 17.71 -2.98 11.13
N ILE A 128 16.97 -4.09 11.21
CA ILE A 128 16.02 -4.33 12.29
C ILE A 128 16.68 -5.17 13.37
N ASP A 129 16.77 -4.61 14.57
CA ASP A 129 17.18 -5.30 15.79
C ASP A 129 15.98 -5.28 16.78
N PRO A 130 15.30 -6.41 16.99
CA PRO A 130 14.16 -6.46 17.89
C PRO A 130 14.46 -5.97 19.31
N ALA A 131 15.70 -6.07 19.78
CA ALA A 131 16.08 -5.60 21.11
C ALA A 131 15.99 -4.07 21.27
N LYS A 132 15.90 -3.32 20.17
CA LYS A 132 15.79 -1.85 20.17
C LYS A 132 14.37 -1.33 20.21
N THR A 133 13.36 -2.20 20.15
CA THR A 133 11.96 -1.80 20.31
C THR A 133 11.39 -2.27 21.65
N ARG A 134 10.24 -1.77 21.97
CA ARG A 134 9.47 -2.08 23.18
C ARG A 134 7.97 -2.19 22.85
N PRO A 135 7.12 -2.70 23.74
CA PRO A 135 5.67 -2.56 23.61
C PRO A 135 5.23 -1.08 23.51
N LEU A 136 4.10 -0.82 22.85
CA LEU A 136 3.51 0.52 22.81
C LEU A 136 3.11 0.96 24.21
N THR A 137 3.35 2.22 24.53
CA THR A 137 2.75 2.89 25.67
C THR A 137 1.25 3.17 25.44
N ASP A 138 0.49 3.45 26.49
CA ASP A 138 -0.93 3.82 26.36
C ASP A 138 -1.11 5.10 25.55
N GLN A 139 -0.20 6.07 25.68
CA GLN A 139 -0.21 7.30 24.89
C GLN A 139 0.01 7.01 23.39
N GLU A 140 0.97 6.15 23.03
CA GLU A 140 1.21 5.73 21.64
C GLU A 140 0.02 4.95 21.10
N ARG A 141 -0.56 4.06 21.90
CA ARG A 141 -1.77 3.30 21.53
C ARG A 141 -2.95 4.23 21.25
N ALA A 142 -3.15 5.26 22.07
CA ALA A 142 -4.18 6.26 21.86
C ALA A 142 -3.92 7.11 20.60
N ALA A 143 -2.68 7.52 20.36
CA ALA A 143 -2.28 8.27 19.16
C ALA A 143 -2.41 7.47 17.87
N LEU A 144 -2.22 6.15 17.94
CA LEU A 144 -2.28 5.22 16.81
C LEU A 144 -3.63 4.45 16.74
N PHE A 145 -4.64 4.90 17.49
CA PHE A 145 -5.91 4.20 17.62
C PHE A 145 -6.57 3.88 16.28
N ALA A 146 -6.57 4.83 15.33
CA ALA A 146 -7.14 4.65 13.99
C ALA A 146 -6.52 3.47 13.22
N TYR A 147 -5.25 3.16 13.47
CA TYR A 147 -4.50 2.07 12.84
C TYR A 147 -4.66 0.72 13.54
N LEU A 148 -5.47 0.68 14.60
CA LEU A 148 -5.88 -0.52 15.35
C LEU A 148 -7.35 -0.87 15.11
N GLN A 149 -8.05 -0.10 14.24
CA GLN A 149 -9.47 -0.30 13.97
C GLN A 149 -9.68 -1.26 12.80
N PRO A 150 -10.64 -2.21 12.95
CA PRO A 150 -11.06 -3.04 11.81
C PRO A 150 -11.72 -2.19 10.72
N SER A 151 -11.85 -2.79 9.54
CA SER A 151 -12.62 -2.25 8.42
C SER A 151 -13.58 -3.33 7.91
N THR A 152 -14.40 -3.01 6.91
CA THR A 152 -15.41 -3.93 6.36
C THR A 152 -14.82 -5.31 6.00
N HIS A 153 -13.60 -5.34 5.47
CA HIS A 153 -12.95 -6.58 5.01
C HIS A 153 -11.67 -6.95 5.78
N VAL A 154 -11.25 -6.11 6.73
CA VAL A 154 -10.17 -6.39 7.68
C VAL A 154 -10.79 -6.54 9.06
N ILE A 155 -11.31 -7.73 9.35
CA ILE A 155 -12.13 -7.99 10.52
C ILE A 155 -11.28 -8.41 11.74
N VAL A 156 -11.76 -8.05 12.93
CA VAL A 156 -11.20 -8.49 14.22
C VAL A 156 -12.34 -9.06 15.05
N ASN A 157 -12.58 -10.36 14.91
CA ASN A 157 -13.56 -11.13 15.68
C ASN A 157 -12.86 -12.09 16.64
N ASP A 158 -13.62 -12.86 17.42
CA ASP A 158 -13.05 -13.76 18.43
C ASP A 158 -12.22 -14.90 17.81
N GLN A 159 -12.56 -15.37 16.62
CA GLN A 159 -11.74 -16.33 15.88
C GLN A 159 -10.36 -15.75 15.54
N ILE A 160 -10.32 -14.51 15.02
CA ILE A 160 -9.06 -13.82 14.70
C ILE A 160 -8.25 -13.54 15.95
N LYS A 161 -8.90 -13.10 17.04
CA LYS A 161 -8.22 -12.84 18.33
C LYS A 161 -7.59 -14.13 18.89
N SER A 162 -8.35 -15.23 18.89
CA SER A 162 -7.85 -16.53 19.37
C SER A 162 -6.70 -17.05 18.53
N LEU A 163 -6.80 -16.93 17.19
CA LEU A 163 -5.74 -17.32 16.28
C LEU A 163 -4.50 -16.47 16.48
N SER A 164 -4.65 -15.14 16.55
CA SER A 164 -3.53 -14.22 16.80
C SER A 164 -2.83 -14.56 18.12
N ALA A 165 -3.59 -14.76 19.20
CA ALA A 165 -3.04 -15.14 20.51
C ALA A 165 -2.26 -16.45 20.45
N SER A 166 -2.75 -17.45 19.70
CA SER A 166 -2.06 -18.74 19.53
C SER A 166 -0.75 -18.60 18.74
N ILE A 167 -0.72 -17.75 17.70
CA ILE A 167 0.47 -17.49 16.88
C ILE A 167 1.52 -16.72 17.66
N VAL A 168 1.11 -15.65 18.32
CA VAL A 168 2.00 -14.73 19.04
C VAL A 168 2.55 -15.37 20.31
N GLY A 169 1.71 -16.16 21.02
CA GLY A 169 2.14 -16.93 22.19
C GLY A 169 2.64 -16.07 23.36
N GLY A 170 1.98 -14.91 23.61
CA GLY A 170 2.35 -13.99 24.68
C GLY A 170 3.57 -13.09 24.37
N GLU A 171 4.09 -13.09 23.14
CA GLU A 171 5.15 -12.16 22.72
C GLU A 171 4.64 -10.71 22.75
N THR A 172 5.36 -9.83 23.46
CA THR A 172 4.99 -8.41 23.61
C THR A 172 5.83 -7.47 22.74
N ASN A 173 6.97 -7.96 22.19
CA ASN A 173 7.77 -7.21 21.27
C ASN A 173 7.06 -7.14 19.90
N PRO A 174 6.70 -5.96 19.40
CA PRO A 174 5.90 -5.82 18.19
C PRO A 174 6.59 -6.36 16.93
N ILE A 175 7.92 -6.31 16.86
CA ILE A 175 8.68 -6.85 15.71
C ILE A 175 8.67 -8.38 15.73
N LEU A 176 8.88 -8.99 16.89
CA LEU A 176 8.88 -10.44 17.03
C LEU A 176 7.46 -11.01 16.84
N ALA A 177 6.44 -10.34 17.39
CA ALA A 177 5.05 -10.72 17.18
C ALA A 177 4.64 -10.61 15.70
N ALA A 178 4.96 -9.49 15.04
CA ALA A 178 4.72 -9.32 13.60
C ALA A 178 5.46 -10.39 12.77
N ARG A 179 6.68 -10.77 13.16
CA ARG A 179 7.43 -11.83 12.47
C ARG A 179 6.78 -13.20 12.63
N LYS A 180 6.24 -13.53 13.80
CA LYS A 180 5.48 -14.78 14.00
C LYS A 180 4.24 -14.81 13.11
N ILE A 181 3.48 -13.72 13.03
CA ILE A 181 2.29 -13.60 12.17
C ILE A 181 2.69 -13.72 10.68
N TYR A 182 3.78 -13.07 10.28
CA TYR A 182 4.32 -13.15 8.93
C TYR A 182 4.69 -14.58 8.55
N ASN A 183 5.45 -15.28 9.39
CA ASN A 183 5.86 -16.66 9.16
C ASN A 183 4.63 -17.61 9.10
N TRP A 184 3.71 -17.45 10.05
CA TRP A 184 2.47 -18.23 10.04
C TRP A 184 1.68 -18.04 8.75
N THR A 185 1.58 -16.80 8.25
CA THR A 185 0.89 -16.50 6.99
C THR A 185 1.58 -17.19 5.81
N LEU A 186 2.92 -17.14 5.74
CA LEU A 186 3.70 -17.83 4.71
C LEU A 186 3.51 -19.35 4.70
N GLU A 187 3.37 -19.95 5.87
CA GLU A 187 3.22 -21.39 6.03
C GLU A 187 1.80 -21.88 5.70
N ASN A 188 0.79 -21.06 6.01
CA ASN A 188 -0.62 -21.49 6.03
C ASN A 188 -1.46 -20.96 4.86
N VAL A 189 -0.93 -20.04 4.05
CA VAL A 189 -1.67 -19.44 2.92
C VAL A 189 -0.82 -19.50 1.66
N ASP A 190 -1.44 -19.82 0.52
CA ASP A 190 -0.78 -19.84 -0.78
C ASP A 190 -1.30 -18.73 -1.70
N TYR A 191 -0.37 -18.07 -2.40
CA TYR A 191 -0.73 -17.00 -3.32
C TYR A 191 -1.37 -17.58 -4.58
N TRP A 192 -2.55 -17.07 -4.95
CA TRP A 192 -3.41 -17.64 -5.98
C TRP A 192 -2.76 -17.79 -7.35
N VAL A 193 -1.78 -16.96 -7.71
CA VAL A 193 -1.09 -17.05 -9.01
C VAL A 193 -0.22 -18.29 -9.17
N LYS A 194 0.09 -19.01 -8.08
CA LYS A 194 0.86 -20.25 -8.13
C LYS A 194 0.11 -21.37 -8.86
N ASP A 195 -1.21 -21.40 -8.67
CA ASP A 195 -2.11 -22.36 -9.33
C ASP A 195 -3.48 -21.72 -9.56
N PRO A 196 -3.65 -20.89 -10.61
CA PRO A 196 -4.88 -20.14 -10.84
C PRO A 196 -6.08 -21.01 -11.24
N ASP A 197 -5.88 -22.28 -11.54
CA ASP A 197 -6.98 -23.21 -11.79
C ASP A 197 -7.68 -23.61 -10.48
N HIS A 198 -6.92 -23.83 -9.40
CA HIS A 198 -7.43 -24.34 -8.11
C HIS A 198 -7.45 -23.25 -7.01
N LEU A 199 -6.48 -22.33 -7.00
CA LEU A 199 -6.40 -21.26 -6.05
C LEU A 199 -7.11 -20.01 -6.58
N LYS A 200 -7.93 -19.36 -5.75
CA LYS A 200 -8.67 -18.17 -6.14
C LYS A 200 -8.39 -17.03 -5.16
N ALA A 201 -8.73 -15.81 -5.57
CA ALA A 201 -8.64 -14.61 -4.76
C ALA A 201 -10.03 -14.02 -4.53
N SER A 202 -10.17 -13.29 -3.42
CA SER A 202 -11.35 -12.46 -3.17
C SER A 202 -11.35 -11.24 -4.12
N PRO A 203 -12.50 -10.80 -4.61
CA PRO A 203 -12.60 -9.57 -5.39
C PRO A 203 -12.39 -8.30 -4.53
N VAL A 204 -12.52 -8.41 -3.21
CA VAL A 204 -12.48 -7.26 -2.29
C VAL A 204 -11.28 -7.25 -1.33
N GLY A 205 -10.48 -8.31 -1.33
CA GLY A 205 -9.36 -8.47 -0.39
C GLY A 205 -9.85 -8.68 1.05
N SER A 206 -10.18 -9.91 1.42
CA SER A 206 -10.90 -10.23 2.66
C SER A 206 -10.09 -11.13 3.60
N THR A 207 -9.99 -10.71 4.86
CA THR A 207 -9.47 -11.53 5.96
C THR A 207 -10.19 -12.86 6.08
N GLU A 208 -11.54 -12.83 6.07
CA GLU A 208 -12.37 -14.01 6.23
C GLU A 208 -12.18 -15.01 5.08
N TYR A 209 -12.19 -14.48 3.83
CA TYR A 209 -11.94 -15.29 2.66
C TYR A 209 -10.57 -15.96 2.75
N CYS A 210 -9.51 -15.19 2.98
CA CYS A 210 -8.14 -15.67 3.06
C CYS A 210 -7.94 -16.73 4.16
N LEU A 211 -8.51 -16.49 5.35
CA LEU A 211 -8.42 -17.43 6.46
C LEU A 211 -9.17 -18.75 6.17
N ARG A 212 -10.34 -18.67 5.56
CA ARG A 212 -11.18 -19.84 5.25
C ARG A 212 -10.62 -20.68 4.10
N THR A 213 -10.18 -20.03 3.03
CA THR A 213 -9.76 -20.73 1.79
C THR A 213 -8.27 -21.06 1.75
N LYS A 214 -7.47 -20.47 2.66
CA LYS A 214 -6.00 -20.58 2.69
C LYS A 214 -5.33 -20.13 1.40
N THR A 215 -5.99 -19.23 0.66
CA THR A 215 -5.47 -18.62 -0.57
C THR A 215 -5.97 -17.20 -0.74
N GLY A 216 -5.35 -16.44 -1.63
CA GLY A 216 -5.77 -15.09 -1.94
C GLY A 216 -4.76 -14.32 -2.79
N ASN A 217 -5.11 -13.08 -3.12
CA ASN A 217 -4.20 -12.10 -3.72
C ASN A 217 -3.46 -11.27 -2.65
N CYS A 218 -2.70 -10.26 -3.09
CA CYS A 218 -1.95 -9.39 -2.18
C CYS A 218 -2.87 -8.73 -1.13
N THR A 219 -4.07 -8.29 -1.52
CA THR A 219 -5.00 -7.62 -0.60
C THR A 219 -5.57 -8.59 0.43
N ASP A 220 -5.85 -9.84 0.06
CA ASP A 220 -6.29 -10.90 0.98
C ASP A 220 -5.21 -11.21 2.03
N PHE A 221 -3.97 -11.39 1.59
CA PHE A 221 -2.82 -11.65 2.47
C PHE A 221 -2.58 -10.53 3.47
N HIS A 222 -2.56 -9.28 2.99
CA HIS A 222 -2.31 -8.13 3.86
C HIS A 222 -3.51 -7.82 4.76
N SER A 223 -4.76 -8.14 4.35
CA SER A 223 -5.95 -8.07 5.22
C SER A 223 -5.86 -9.07 6.35
N LEU A 224 -5.47 -10.31 6.08
CA LEU A 224 -5.27 -11.33 7.11
C LEU A 224 -4.14 -10.95 8.07
N PHE A 225 -2.99 -10.52 7.55
CA PHE A 225 -1.89 -10.02 8.37
C PHE A 225 -2.33 -8.85 9.27
N ALA A 226 -3.04 -7.85 8.70
CA ALA A 226 -3.54 -6.70 9.45
C ALA A 226 -4.46 -7.11 10.60
N SER A 227 -5.43 -8.00 10.33
CA SER A 227 -6.36 -8.50 11.35
C SER A 227 -5.65 -9.18 12.52
N LEU A 228 -4.68 -10.04 12.22
CA LEU A 228 -3.87 -10.75 13.23
C LEU A 228 -2.97 -9.79 14.01
N ALA A 229 -2.32 -8.83 13.31
CA ALA A 229 -1.45 -7.84 13.93
C ALA A 229 -2.22 -6.87 14.83
N MET A 230 -3.35 -6.32 14.36
CA MET A 230 -4.23 -5.47 15.19
C MET A 230 -4.75 -6.19 16.41
N SER A 231 -5.09 -7.49 16.30
CA SER A 231 -5.49 -8.32 17.43
C SER A 231 -4.35 -8.50 18.46
N ALA A 232 -3.09 -8.48 18.02
CA ALA A 232 -1.92 -8.47 18.88
C ALA A 232 -1.55 -7.05 19.38
N GLY A 233 -2.37 -6.04 19.11
CA GLY A 233 -2.12 -4.65 19.51
C GLY A 233 -1.05 -3.94 18.67
N ILE A 234 -0.74 -4.42 17.47
CA ILE A 234 0.24 -3.83 16.55
C ILE A 234 -0.52 -2.98 15.52
N PRO A 235 -0.32 -1.64 15.50
CA PRO A 235 -0.95 -0.77 14.51
C PRO A 235 -0.49 -1.11 13.10
N THR A 236 -1.42 -1.10 12.14
CA THR A 236 -1.14 -1.40 10.73
C THR A 236 -1.76 -0.38 9.79
N ARG A 237 -1.17 -0.20 8.61
CA ARG A 237 -1.76 0.54 7.51
C ARG A 237 -1.47 -0.15 6.18
N MET A 238 -2.50 -0.40 5.41
CA MET A 238 -2.40 -0.97 4.08
C MET A 238 -2.13 0.13 3.06
N VAL A 239 -1.28 -0.16 2.09
CA VAL A 239 -0.91 0.75 0.99
C VAL A 239 -1.22 0.08 -0.34
N TYR A 240 -1.80 0.84 -1.25
CA TYR A 240 -2.22 0.39 -2.57
C TYR A 240 -1.40 1.08 -3.64
N GLY A 241 -0.90 0.29 -4.58
CA GLY A 241 0.02 0.78 -5.59
C GLY A 241 0.07 -0.08 -6.83
N SER A 242 1.17 0.06 -7.58
CA SER A 242 1.51 -0.79 -8.73
C SER A 242 3.01 -1.08 -8.72
N LEU A 243 3.39 -2.26 -9.23
CA LEU A 243 4.78 -2.64 -9.42
C LEU A 243 5.30 -2.17 -10.79
N LEU A 244 6.51 -1.60 -10.81
CA LEU A 244 7.18 -1.02 -11.98
C LEU A 244 8.43 -1.84 -12.33
N LYS A 245 8.26 -3.06 -12.81
CA LYS A 245 9.37 -3.99 -13.01
C LYS A 245 10.05 -3.84 -14.37
N PRO A 246 11.36 -4.11 -14.52
CA PRO A 246 12.11 -3.85 -15.75
C PRO A 246 11.51 -4.51 -17.01
N SER A 247 10.97 -5.72 -16.87
CA SER A 247 10.42 -6.49 -18.00
C SER A 247 9.06 -5.96 -18.51
N LEU A 248 8.43 -5.03 -17.80
CA LEU A 248 7.16 -4.41 -18.19
C LEU A 248 7.33 -2.94 -18.61
N ASN A 249 8.58 -2.50 -18.82
CA ASN A 249 8.89 -1.17 -19.30
C ASN A 249 8.27 -0.93 -20.69
N GLY A 250 7.49 0.15 -20.84
CA GLY A 250 6.82 0.52 -22.09
C GLY A 250 5.53 -0.24 -22.42
N VAL A 251 5.09 -1.17 -21.56
CA VAL A 251 3.83 -1.91 -21.80
C VAL A 251 2.73 -1.50 -20.81
N GLN A 252 1.48 -1.84 -21.17
CA GLN A 252 0.32 -1.64 -20.29
C GLN A 252 0.42 -2.54 -19.05
N ILE A 253 0.37 -1.93 -17.85
CA ILE A 253 0.60 -2.58 -16.57
C ILE A 253 -0.57 -2.45 -15.57
N ASP A 254 -1.78 -2.16 -16.01
CA ASP A 254 -2.91 -2.09 -15.05
C ASP A 254 -3.04 -3.35 -14.18
N GLY A 255 -2.73 -4.52 -14.75
CA GLY A 255 -2.66 -5.79 -14.03
C GLY A 255 -1.50 -5.91 -13.02
N SER A 256 -0.55 -4.98 -12.97
CA SER A 256 0.52 -4.93 -11.96
C SER A 256 0.08 -4.25 -10.64
N TYR A 257 -1.24 -4.01 -10.47
CA TYR A 257 -1.79 -3.58 -9.19
C TYR A 257 -1.24 -4.45 -8.06
N HIS A 258 -0.77 -3.79 -7.02
CA HIS A 258 -0.19 -4.47 -5.88
C HIS A 258 -0.41 -3.65 -4.62
N CYS A 259 -0.60 -4.31 -3.48
CA CYS A 259 -0.61 -3.67 -2.19
C CYS A 259 0.50 -4.25 -1.29
N TRP A 260 0.83 -3.51 -0.27
CA TRP A 260 1.71 -3.91 0.83
C TRP A 260 1.20 -3.31 2.12
N ILE A 261 1.87 -3.60 3.23
CA ILE A 261 1.42 -3.15 4.53
C ILE A 261 2.60 -2.61 5.35
N TYR A 262 2.32 -1.65 6.20
CA TYR A 262 3.22 -1.21 7.25
C TYR A 262 2.67 -1.63 8.60
N PHE A 263 3.54 -2.02 9.51
CA PHE A 263 3.24 -2.17 10.93
C PHE A 263 4.10 -1.21 11.75
N PHE A 264 3.59 -0.78 12.90
CA PHE A 264 4.30 0.18 13.73
C PHE A 264 5.07 -0.54 14.86
N ALA A 265 6.34 -0.13 15.04
CA ALA A 265 7.16 -0.56 16.16
C ALA A 265 7.82 0.66 16.81
N PRO A 266 7.69 0.89 18.14
CA PRO A 266 8.37 1.98 18.84
C PRO A 266 9.88 1.98 18.55
N ASN A 267 10.45 3.18 18.42
CA ASN A 267 11.84 3.48 18.03
C ASN A 267 12.20 3.21 16.56
N TYR A 268 11.34 2.50 15.80
CA TYR A 268 11.47 2.30 14.35
C TYR A 268 10.43 3.10 13.56
N GLY A 269 9.26 3.36 14.16
CA GLY A 269 8.13 3.91 13.43
C GLY A 269 7.45 2.86 12.53
N TRP A 270 7.10 3.24 11.32
CA TRP A 270 6.40 2.40 10.36
C TRP A 270 7.37 1.53 9.57
N LEU A 271 7.36 0.23 9.83
CA LEU A 271 8.15 -0.77 9.12
C LEU A 271 7.29 -1.44 8.03
N PRO A 272 7.75 -1.48 6.77
CA PRO A 272 7.00 -2.13 5.70
C PRO A 272 7.16 -3.64 5.74
N LEU A 273 6.18 -4.35 5.19
CA LEU A 273 6.33 -5.74 4.78
C LEU A 273 5.44 -6.08 3.58
N ASP A 274 5.83 -7.13 2.86
CA ASP A 274 5.09 -7.66 1.72
C ASP A 274 5.04 -9.18 1.79
N VAL A 275 4.12 -9.69 2.63
CA VAL A 275 3.98 -11.13 2.88
C VAL A 275 3.51 -11.88 1.63
N SER A 276 2.81 -11.22 0.72
CA SER A 276 2.33 -11.83 -0.51
C SER A 276 3.46 -12.07 -1.52
N LEU A 277 4.35 -11.10 -1.72
CA LEU A 277 5.56 -11.30 -2.53
C LEU A 277 6.51 -12.31 -1.88
N ALA A 278 6.70 -12.25 -0.58
CA ALA A 278 7.50 -13.24 0.14
C ALA A 278 6.96 -14.66 -0.07
N ASN A 279 5.64 -14.85 -0.07
CA ASN A 279 5.01 -16.14 -0.29
C ASN A 279 5.34 -16.74 -1.68
N ILE A 280 5.45 -15.89 -2.71
CA ILE A 280 5.86 -16.36 -4.05
C ILE A 280 7.27 -16.95 -4.02
N TYR A 281 8.19 -16.38 -3.23
CA TYR A 281 9.56 -16.86 -3.10
C TYR A 281 9.77 -17.89 -2.00
N GLY A 282 8.74 -18.16 -1.19
CA GLY A 282 8.84 -19.02 0.00
C GLY A 282 8.66 -20.52 -0.28
N LYS A 283 8.06 -20.89 -1.40
CA LYS A 283 7.81 -22.29 -1.81
C LYS A 283 7.98 -22.40 -3.32
N GLU A 284 8.57 -23.49 -3.77
CA GLU A 284 8.61 -23.80 -5.21
C GLU A 284 7.21 -24.12 -5.75
N PHE A 285 6.96 -23.69 -6.97
CA PHE A 285 5.78 -24.03 -7.73
C PHE A 285 6.11 -24.01 -9.24
N PRO A 286 5.41 -24.81 -10.08
CA PRO A 286 5.65 -24.82 -11.49
C PRO A 286 5.18 -23.52 -12.15
N VAL A 287 6.05 -22.90 -12.96
CA VAL A 287 5.65 -21.81 -13.87
C VAL A 287 5.22 -22.43 -15.19
N THR A 288 3.95 -22.32 -15.51
CA THR A 288 3.29 -22.86 -16.68
C THR A 288 2.74 -21.74 -17.57
N ASP A 289 2.28 -22.04 -18.77
CA ASP A 289 1.64 -21.04 -19.64
C ASP A 289 0.40 -20.40 -18.99
N LYS A 290 -0.27 -21.09 -18.07
CA LYS A 290 -1.46 -20.61 -17.37
C LYS A 290 -1.14 -19.53 -16.33
N ASN A 291 -0.01 -19.65 -15.63
CA ASN A 291 0.34 -18.73 -14.54
C ASN A 291 1.49 -17.77 -14.87
N LYS A 292 2.28 -18.03 -15.91
CA LYS A 292 3.47 -17.26 -16.29
C LYS A 292 3.22 -15.74 -16.33
N LYS A 293 2.16 -15.32 -17.04
CA LYS A 293 1.81 -13.89 -17.14
C LYS A 293 1.40 -13.30 -15.79
N LEU A 294 0.66 -14.05 -14.98
CA LEU A 294 0.23 -13.59 -13.64
C LEU A 294 1.42 -13.48 -12.70
N VAL A 295 2.30 -14.47 -12.68
CA VAL A 295 3.55 -14.42 -11.90
C VAL A 295 4.42 -13.25 -12.35
N GLU A 296 4.51 -13.02 -13.67
CA GLU A 296 5.24 -11.89 -14.22
C GLU A 296 4.67 -10.54 -13.74
N LEU A 297 3.36 -10.37 -13.73
CA LEU A 297 2.70 -9.14 -13.26
C LEU A 297 2.83 -8.91 -11.74
N THR A 298 2.97 -9.97 -10.95
CA THR A 298 2.93 -9.89 -9.48
C THR A 298 4.30 -9.89 -8.79
N THR A 299 5.40 -9.88 -9.54
CA THR A 299 6.75 -9.86 -8.96
C THR A 299 7.52 -8.62 -9.39
N ALA A 300 8.13 -7.90 -8.46
CA ALA A 300 8.83 -6.64 -8.77
C ALA A 300 10.07 -6.83 -9.67
N THR A 301 10.79 -7.94 -9.54
CA THR A 301 12.08 -8.18 -10.23
C THR A 301 12.13 -9.49 -11.02
N GLY A 302 10.97 -10.13 -11.25
CA GLY A 302 10.87 -11.44 -11.88
C GLY A 302 11.05 -12.59 -10.90
N TYR A 303 10.37 -13.69 -11.20
CA TYR A 303 10.45 -14.93 -10.43
C TYR A 303 11.50 -15.87 -11.06
N LYS A 304 12.41 -16.36 -10.22
CA LYS A 304 13.48 -17.29 -10.63
C LYS A 304 13.53 -18.56 -9.75
N GLY A 305 12.42 -18.89 -9.08
CA GLY A 305 12.33 -19.98 -8.12
C GLY A 305 12.42 -19.53 -6.67
N LEU A 306 12.58 -20.51 -5.78
CA LEU A 306 12.72 -20.33 -4.33
C LEU A 306 13.86 -19.36 -4.01
N ASP A 307 13.62 -18.39 -3.15
CA ASP A 307 14.61 -17.41 -2.71
C ASP A 307 14.37 -16.97 -1.25
N PRO A 308 14.95 -17.69 -0.27
CA PRO A 308 14.81 -17.34 1.14
C PRO A 308 15.32 -15.94 1.48
N SER A 309 16.27 -15.39 0.70
CA SER A 309 16.77 -14.03 0.92
C SER A 309 15.68 -13.00 0.65
N LYS A 310 14.88 -13.18 -0.38
CA LYS A 310 13.71 -12.33 -0.67
C LYS A 310 12.59 -12.49 0.36
N VAL A 311 12.36 -13.72 0.84
CA VAL A 311 11.42 -13.95 1.96
C VAL A 311 11.81 -13.13 3.18
N ASN A 312 13.08 -13.09 3.54
CA ASN A 312 13.57 -12.27 4.65
C ASN A 312 13.59 -10.78 4.33
N TYR A 313 13.92 -10.41 3.09
CA TYR A 313 13.94 -9.02 2.63
C TYR A 313 12.57 -8.34 2.79
N TYR A 314 11.49 -8.98 2.37
CA TYR A 314 10.15 -8.40 2.43
C TYR A 314 9.55 -8.30 3.84
N PHE A 315 10.31 -8.61 4.87
CA PHE A 315 9.99 -8.25 6.26
C PHE A 315 10.85 -7.07 6.69
N GLY A 316 10.29 -5.88 6.63
CA GLY A 316 10.95 -4.63 7.02
C GLY A 316 11.58 -3.83 5.87
N ASN A 317 11.61 -4.36 4.65
CA ASN A 317 12.16 -3.67 3.48
C ASN A 317 11.21 -3.72 2.29
N LEU A 318 11.35 -2.73 1.38
CA LEU A 318 10.63 -2.69 0.11
C LEU A 318 11.56 -2.18 -1.00
N ASP A 319 11.42 -2.80 -2.16
CA ASP A 319 12.12 -2.40 -3.38
C ASP A 319 11.69 -1.01 -3.89
N GLU A 320 12.52 -0.44 -4.75
CA GLU A 320 12.37 0.87 -5.37
C GLU A 320 11.36 0.89 -6.54
N ARG A 321 10.76 -0.25 -6.89
CA ARG A 321 9.96 -0.41 -8.10
C ARG A 321 8.47 -0.39 -7.84
N ARG A 322 8.01 0.68 -7.16
CA ARG A 322 6.60 0.83 -6.74
C ARG A 322 6.13 2.27 -6.90
N VAL A 323 4.90 2.44 -7.36
CA VAL A 323 4.16 3.69 -7.22
C VAL A 323 3.07 3.50 -6.17
N THR A 324 2.90 4.48 -5.29
CA THR A 324 1.85 4.51 -4.26
C THR A 324 0.67 5.34 -4.77
N TRP A 325 -0.54 4.75 -4.74
CA TRP A 325 -1.78 5.42 -5.13
C TRP A 325 -2.60 5.87 -3.93
N SER A 326 -2.72 5.04 -2.89
CA SER A 326 -3.43 5.42 -1.65
C SER A 326 -3.01 4.56 -0.47
N THR A 327 -3.44 4.98 0.71
CA THR A 327 -3.31 4.28 1.99
C THR A 327 -4.68 4.20 2.67
N GLY A 328 -4.95 3.12 3.39
CA GLY A 328 -6.19 2.93 4.16
C GLY A 328 -7.28 2.18 3.41
N ARG A 329 -8.33 1.86 4.14
CA ARG A 329 -9.52 1.16 3.63
C ARG A 329 -10.78 1.86 4.10
N ASP A 330 -11.91 1.54 3.46
CA ASP A 330 -13.23 2.11 3.73
C ASP A 330 -13.18 3.65 3.68
N LEU A 331 -12.59 4.17 2.60
CA LEU A 331 -12.29 5.58 2.44
C LEU A 331 -13.56 6.40 2.26
N ILE A 332 -13.66 7.51 2.99
CA ILE A 332 -14.65 8.55 2.74
C ILE A 332 -13.96 9.67 1.97
N MET A 333 -14.42 9.89 0.75
CA MET A 333 -13.85 10.88 -0.15
C MET A 333 -14.30 12.30 0.18
N GLN A 334 -13.67 13.28 -0.46
CA GLN A 334 -14.07 14.67 -0.43
C GLN A 334 -14.28 15.16 -1.87
N PRO A 335 -15.48 15.67 -2.24
CA PRO A 335 -16.74 15.55 -1.48
C PRO A 335 -17.14 14.09 -1.28
N PRO A 336 -17.96 13.75 -0.28
CA PRO A 336 -18.29 12.36 0.01
C PRO A 336 -19.07 11.71 -1.13
N GLN A 337 -18.76 10.46 -1.41
CA GLN A 337 -19.51 9.59 -2.29
C GLN A 337 -20.89 9.25 -1.70
N GLN A 338 -21.82 8.82 -2.56
CA GLN A 338 -23.20 8.50 -2.17
C GLN A 338 -23.41 6.99 -1.93
N ASP A 339 -22.63 6.14 -2.59
CA ASP A 339 -22.80 4.67 -2.58
C ASP A 339 -21.86 3.97 -1.55
N GLY A 340 -21.71 4.58 -0.38
CA GLY A 340 -20.93 4.02 0.74
C GLY A 340 -19.43 4.21 0.64
N PRO A 341 -18.67 3.71 1.65
CA PRO A 341 -17.23 3.84 1.70
C PRO A 341 -16.52 3.12 0.55
N VAL A 342 -15.46 3.73 0.00
CA VAL A 342 -14.62 3.10 -1.03
C VAL A 342 -13.64 2.14 -0.37
N ASN A 343 -13.73 0.86 -0.72
CA ASN A 343 -12.90 -0.19 -0.12
C ASN A 343 -11.39 0.12 -0.19
N ALA A 344 -10.91 0.61 -1.34
CA ALA A 344 -9.54 1.07 -1.56
C ALA A 344 -9.49 1.91 -2.84
N LEU A 345 -8.64 2.94 -2.89
CA LEU A 345 -8.50 3.78 -4.07
C LEU A 345 -7.12 3.61 -4.70
N ALA A 346 -7.00 2.64 -5.62
CA ALA A 346 -5.77 2.45 -6.40
C ALA A 346 -5.93 2.83 -7.88
N LYS A 347 -7.15 3.18 -8.28
CA LYS A 347 -7.53 3.53 -9.65
C LYS A 347 -8.50 4.71 -9.63
N ILE A 348 -9.67 4.54 -10.18
CA ILE A 348 -10.76 5.51 -10.16
C ILE A 348 -11.98 4.89 -9.48
N TYR A 349 -12.72 5.70 -8.73
CA TYR A 349 -14.05 5.40 -8.26
C TYR A 349 -15.04 6.33 -8.97
N VAL A 350 -16.09 5.78 -9.53
CA VAL A 350 -17.05 6.50 -10.36
C VAL A 350 -18.45 6.31 -9.81
N GLU A 351 -19.18 7.39 -9.68
CA GLU A 351 -20.64 7.39 -9.47
C GLU A 351 -21.34 8.01 -10.68
N ILE A 352 -22.35 7.33 -11.18
CA ILE A 352 -23.25 7.83 -12.20
C ILE A 352 -24.65 7.89 -11.58
N ASP A 353 -25.24 9.10 -11.55
CA ASP A 353 -26.53 9.37 -10.93
C ASP A 353 -26.62 8.86 -9.47
N GLY A 354 -25.50 8.99 -8.72
CA GLY A 354 -25.39 8.64 -7.31
C GLY A 354 -25.14 7.15 -7.02
N LYS A 355 -24.89 6.32 -8.04
CA LYS A 355 -24.57 4.90 -7.88
C LYS A 355 -23.19 4.57 -8.43
N GLN A 356 -22.49 3.67 -7.76
CA GLN A 356 -21.20 3.19 -8.23
C GLN A 356 -21.32 2.58 -9.64
N SER A 357 -20.39 2.95 -10.51
CA SER A 357 -20.24 2.38 -11.85
C SER A 357 -18.86 1.74 -11.99
N THR A 358 -18.82 0.61 -12.68
CA THR A 358 -17.61 -0.09 -13.11
C THR A 358 -17.34 0.03 -14.61
N ASP A 359 -18.16 0.85 -15.32
CA ASP A 359 -18.02 1.07 -16.76
C ASP A 359 -16.93 2.10 -17.05
N TRP A 360 -15.70 1.68 -16.80
CA TRP A 360 -14.51 2.44 -17.06
C TRP A 360 -13.32 1.51 -17.36
N THR A 361 -12.33 2.06 -18.04
CA THR A 361 -11.07 1.38 -18.33
C THR A 361 -9.89 2.20 -17.82
N ARG A 362 -8.76 1.55 -17.61
CA ARG A 362 -7.49 2.17 -17.25
C ARG A 362 -6.38 1.70 -18.19
N GLU A 363 -5.58 2.65 -18.64
CA GLU A 363 -4.30 2.39 -19.27
C GLU A 363 -3.19 2.98 -18.42
N LEU A 364 -2.30 2.14 -17.88
CA LEU A 364 -1.15 2.55 -17.08
C LEU A 364 0.13 2.04 -17.76
N THR A 365 0.98 2.98 -18.15
CA THR A 365 2.30 2.69 -18.76
C THR A 365 3.39 3.48 -18.06
N TYR A 366 4.63 3.03 -18.17
CA TYR A 366 5.79 3.78 -17.72
C TYR A 366 7.00 3.51 -18.59
N THR A 367 7.93 4.45 -18.56
CA THR A 367 9.28 4.30 -19.10
C THR A 367 10.27 4.52 -17.98
N GLU A 368 11.16 3.57 -17.74
CA GLU A 368 12.26 3.72 -16.78
C GLU A 368 13.29 4.70 -17.34
N VAL A 369 13.66 5.69 -16.51
CA VAL A 369 14.67 6.68 -16.85
C VAL A 369 16.01 6.17 -16.35
N THR A 370 16.86 5.72 -17.26
CA THR A 370 18.26 5.39 -16.94
C THR A 370 19.06 6.67 -16.80
N LYS A 371 19.82 6.80 -15.71
CA LYS A 371 20.76 7.91 -15.50
C LYS A 371 21.96 7.78 -16.41
#